data_7d2736255745a6a9b294854ea7a0f8ba
#
_entry.id   7d2736255745a6a9b294854ea7a0f8ba
#
_cell.length_a   1.000
_cell.length_b   1.000
_cell.length_c   1.000
_cell.angle_alpha   90.00
_cell.angle_beta   90.00
_cell.angle_gamma   90.00
#
_symmetry.space_group_name_H-M   'P 1'
#
loop_
_entity.id
_entity.type
_entity.pdbx_description
1 polymer ?
#
loop_
_entity_poly.entity_id
_entity_poly.type
_entity_poly.pdbx_seq_one_letter_code
_entity_poly.pdbx_strand_id
1 'polypeptide(L)'
;MITGAIKSGRVDKVWVIPSGYPPKKEAAALTPAPYRYYMTEAALKSIEGCEVLPIEMLRPEKSYTTDTLSYIREEGVAGPDDKLILIYGTDILFELETWYHPERIVRQAELLLARRPGVLQESTLRKATELEEKYGIEISYFPIEGVNISSREIRRTGDYSKLAAPVRQFIARHDLYPKENPLVFLKDETHALLFEYETKLFRELSRERLLHSLNTAVLSVRYAVRFGISPDEAAVAGLLHDCAKQLPIALQASMAKKVMGEPLPDNSLLHAPAGQIYAAERYGIDNESILSAIRYHTTGRENMTTLEKIVYLADKLEPARDYTDLTAIRALAEKDLDEAVIACLKAVRDKFEQKRTAFHADSSRALDSLIRRSKTKIESITETTQQTEEKMDTLALSNEIIEILKNKKAEDVELIPISDKTALADYFIIATGTSTTHIKALSDEVELLMKQNRNLTPDHIEGQSTSRWILIDYKDIVVHIFHPEERAHYSLDKLWMTKRPEDTNIVELPES
;
A
#
# COMPACT_ATOMS: atom_id res chain seq x y z
N MET A 1 23.92 -5.90 29.29
CA MET A 1 23.85 -4.66 30.10
C MET A 1 23.01 -4.90 31.33
N ILE A 2 21.70 -5.18 31.25
CA ILE A 2 20.80 -5.41 32.41
C ILE A 2 21.36 -6.46 33.40
N THR A 3 21.64 -7.67 32.89
CA THR A 3 22.21 -8.75 33.71
C THR A 3 23.56 -8.37 34.37
N GLY A 4 24.35 -7.57 33.68
CA GLY A 4 25.64 -7.07 34.25
C GLY A 4 25.41 -6.04 35.36
N ALA A 5 24.45 -5.15 35.20
CA ALA A 5 24.08 -4.19 36.25
C ALA A 5 23.57 -4.88 37.51
N ILE A 6 22.65 -5.85 37.37
CA ILE A 6 22.15 -6.63 38.50
C ILE A 6 23.30 -7.41 39.18
N LYS A 7 24.17 -8.09 38.41
CA LYS A 7 25.31 -8.84 38.97
C LYS A 7 26.37 -7.95 39.63
N SER A 8 26.39 -6.66 39.30
CA SER A 8 27.32 -5.72 39.96
C SER A 8 27.02 -5.45 41.41
N GLY A 9 25.78 -5.83 41.90
CA GLY A 9 25.32 -5.55 43.25
C GLY A 9 25.11 -4.07 43.54
N ARG A 10 25.12 -3.21 42.50
CA ARG A 10 24.87 -1.75 42.60
C ARG A 10 23.43 -1.36 42.44
N VAL A 11 22.57 -2.25 41.96
CA VAL A 11 21.15 -2.05 41.76
C VAL A 11 20.37 -3.25 42.29
N ASP A 12 19.28 -3.00 42.99
CA ASP A 12 18.38 -4.03 43.52
C ASP A 12 17.36 -4.48 42.50
N LYS A 13 16.93 -3.55 41.67
CA LYS A 13 15.94 -3.76 40.58
C LYS A 13 16.25 -2.89 39.36
N VAL A 14 15.98 -3.43 38.19
CA VAL A 14 16.14 -2.70 36.93
C VAL A 14 14.79 -2.50 36.24
N TRP A 15 14.40 -1.27 36.03
CA TRP A 15 13.29 -0.91 35.18
C TRP A 15 13.78 -0.61 33.77
N VAL A 16 13.21 -1.28 32.79
CA VAL A 16 13.45 -1.00 31.38
C VAL A 16 12.26 -0.26 30.82
N ILE A 17 12.50 0.94 30.33
CA ILE A 17 11.46 1.84 29.84
C ILE A 17 11.70 2.05 28.34
N PRO A 18 10.96 1.31 27.45
CA PRO A 18 11.06 1.54 26.02
C PRO A 18 10.60 2.96 25.69
N SER A 19 11.40 3.66 24.86
CA SER A 19 11.06 5.03 24.46
C SER A 19 9.73 5.07 23.73
N GLY A 20 8.85 5.98 24.11
CA GLY A 20 7.59 6.28 23.44
C GLY A 20 7.85 7.02 22.11
N TYR A 21 7.82 8.36 22.15
CA TYR A 21 8.08 9.23 21.01
C TYR A 21 9.41 9.98 21.19
N PRO A 22 10.56 9.41 20.76
CA PRO A 22 11.87 9.99 21.01
C PRO A 22 12.08 11.29 20.21
N PRO A 23 12.56 12.40 20.86
CA PRO A 23 12.63 13.73 20.23
C PRO A 23 13.65 13.86 19.10
N LYS A 24 14.70 13.00 19.09
CA LYS A 24 15.83 13.06 18.17
C LYS A 24 15.78 12.09 16.99
N LYS A 25 14.71 11.31 16.86
CA LYS A 25 14.57 10.33 15.78
C LYS A 25 13.43 10.73 14.86
N GLU A 26 13.64 10.56 13.56
CA GLU A 26 12.59 10.69 12.56
C GLU A 26 11.51 9.63 12.83
N ALA A 27 10.27 10.05 12.89
CA ALA A 27 9.14 9.20 13.19
C ALA A 27 9.00 8.05 12.15
N ALA A 28 9.20 8.38 10.86
CA ALA A 28 9.17 7.43 9.76
C ALA A 28 10.16 6.26 9.87
N ALA A 29 11.28 6.46 10.58
CA ALA A 29 12.30 5.44 10.80
C ALA A 29 12.03 4.56 12.04
N LEU A 30 10.97 4.86 12.80
CA LEU A 30 10.65 4.16 14.03
C LEU A 30 9.59 3.08 13.80
N THR A 31 9.86 1.89 14.35
CA THR A 31 8.81 0.89 14.55
C THR A 31 7.81 1.43 15.58
N PRO A 32 6.49 1.27 15.39
CA PRO A 32 5.48 1.68 16.36
C PRO A 32 5.82 1.29 17.79
N ALA A 33 5.52 2.19 18.71
CA ALA A 33 6.01 2.09 20.08
C ALA A 33 5.52 0.83 20.81
N PRO A 34 4.28 0.34 20.64
CA PRO A 34 3.85 -0.90 21.29
C PRO A 34 4.64 -2.14 20.83
N TYR A 35 5.07 -2.23 19.57
CA TYR A 35 5.93 -3.33 19.15
C TYR A 35 7.28 -3.32 19.89
N ARG A 36 7.87 -2.14 20.08
CA ARG A 36 9.14 -1.99 20.79
C ARG A 36 8.99 -2.39 22.27
N TYR A 37 7.88 -2.01 22.88
CA TYR A 37 7.53 -2.41 24.23
C TYR A 37 7.42 -3.93 24.36
N TYR A 38 6.59 -4.58 23.53
CA TYR A 38 6.36 -6.03 23.63
C TYR A 38 7.58 -6.86 23.20
N MET A 39 8.42 -6.38 22.30
CA MET A 39 9.72 -7.02 22.02
C MET A 39 10.65 -6.96 23.22
N THR A 40 10.68 -5.83 23.92
CA THR A 40 11.49 -5.66 25.13
C THR A 40 10.99 -6.58 26.23
N GLU A 41 9.67 -6.64 26.44
CA GLU A 41 9.06 -7.57 27.38
C GLU A 41 9.40 -9.03 27.06
N ALA A 42 9.31 -9.42 25.78
CA ALA A 42 9.67 -10.76 25.33
C ALA A 42 11.17 -11.08 25.55
N ALA A 43 12.05 -10.08 25.39
CA ALA A 43 13.48 -10.24 25.60
C ALA A 43 13.85 -10.45 27.08
N LEU A 44 13.11 -9.85 27.99
CA LEU A 44 13.46 -9.72 29.40
C LEU A 44 12.67 -10.64 30.32
N LYS A 45 11.68 -11.37 29.82
CA LYS A 45 10.77 -12.22 30.60
C LYS A 45 11.46 -13.22 31.51
N SER A 46 12.68 -13.67 31.17
CA SER A 46 13.46 -14.65 31.93
C SER A 46 14.52 -14.03 32.83
N ILE A 47 14.61 -12.70 32.92
CA ILE A 47 15.62 -12.01 33.72
C ILE A 47 15.01 -11.59 35.06
N GLU A 48 15.41 -12.25 36.15
CA GLU A 48 14.99 -11.86 37.49
C GLU A 48 15.54 -10.48 37.87
N GLY A 49 14.80 -9.74 38.70
CA GLY A 49 15.14 -8.39 39.12
C GLY A 49 14.96 -7.33 38.02
N CYS A 50 14.34 -7.67 36.89
CA CYS A 50 14.07 -6.79 35.79
C CYS A 50 12.57 -6.69 35.47
N GLU A 51 12.08 -5.47 35.27
CA GLU A 51 10.69 -5.20 34.89
C GLU A 51 10.63 -4.20 33.73
N VAL A 52 9.70 -4.41 32.80
CA VAL A 52 9.48 -3.47 31.68
C VAL A 52 8.29 -2.58 32.02
N LEU A 53 8.50 -1.28 32.07
CA LEU A 53 7.48 -0.32 32.42
C LEU A 53 7.02 0.47 31.18
N PRO A 54 5.70 0.64 30.97
CA PRO A 54 5.14 1.33 29.82
C PRO A 54 5.06 2.87 29.99
N ILE A 55 5.89 3.47 30.86
CA ILE A 55 5.75 4.88 31.27
C ILE A 55 5.71 5.83 30.07
N GLU A 56 6.63 5.67 29.12
CA GLU A 56 6.69 6.55 27.94
C GLU A 56 5.65 6.19 26.87
N MET A 57 5.08 4.98 26.94
CA MET A 57 3.98 4.52 26.09
C MET A 57 2.64 5.16 26.49
N LEU A 58 2.54 5.56 27.75
CA LEU A 58 1.31 6.12 28.31
C LEU A 58 1.25 7.66 28.19
N ARG A 59 2.25 8.31 27.58
CA ARG A 59 2.33 9.75 27.37
C ARG A 59 2.39 10.04 25.87
N PRO A 60 1.47 10.85 25.33
CA PRO A 60 1.42 11.15 23.90
C PRO A 60 2.47 12.17 23.43
N GLU A 61 3.14 12.85 24.39
CA GLU A 61 4.15 13.86 24.12
C GLU A 61 5.51 13.22 23.82
N LYS A 62 6.46 14.04 23.33
CA LYS A 62 7.85 13.62 23.17
C LYS A 62 8.44 13.16 24.49
N SER A 63 9.10 12.01 24.48
CA SER A 63 9.66 11.38 25.68
C SER A 63 11.03 11.94 26.00
N TYR A 64 11.13 12.74 27.06
CA TYR A 64 12.39 13.22 27.61
C TYR A 64 12.72 12.48 28.91
N THR A 65 13.99 12.14 29.11
CA THR A 65 14.45 11.42 30.31
C THR A 65 14.13 12.16 31.62
N THR A 66 14.25 13.50 31.62
CA THR A 66 13.90 14.34 32.78
C THR A 66 12.43 14.14 33.20
N ASP A 67 11.51 14.08 32.22
CA ASP A 67 10.06 13.94 32.49
C ASP A 67 9.73 12.51 32.94
N THR A 68 10.47 11.54 32.42
CA THR A 68 10.34 10.14 32.85
C THR A 68 10.79 9.94 34.29
N LEU A 69 11.90 10.57 34.70
CA LEU A 69 12.38 10.54 36.09
C LEU A 69 11.38 11.26 37.03
N SER A 70 10.87 12.42 36.65
CA SER A 70 9.86 13.14 37.42
C SER A 70 8.58 12.30 37.60
N TYR A 71 8.10 11.68 36.50
CA TYR A 71 6.95 10.78 36.54
C TYR A 71 7.14 9.58 37.53
N ILE A 72 8.32 8.97 37.50
CA ILE A 72 8.64 7.85 38.40
C ILE A 72 8.50 8.28 39.87
N ARG A 73 8.85 9.49 40.21
CA ARG A 73 8.73 10.04 41.59
C ARG A 73 7.31 10.46 41.91
N GLU A 74 6.66 11.22 41.03
CA GLU A 74 5.34 11.80 41.24
C GLU A 74 4.24 10.74 41.34
N GLU A 75 4.32 9.69 40.55
CA GLU A 75 3.37 8.58 40.55
C GLU A 75 3.71 7.47 41.57
N GLY A 76 4.76 7.66 42.36
CA GLY A 76 5.14 6.73 43.40
C GLY A 76 5.62 5.36 42.90
N VAL A 77 6.14 5.30 41.66
CA VAL A 77 6.79 4.09 41.10
C VAL A 77 8.05 3.77 41.90
N ALA A 78 8.80 4.83 42.26
CA ALA A 78 9.89 4.75 43.20
C ALA A 78 9.47 5.43 44.53
N GLY A 79 9.86 4.83 45.63
CA GLY A 79 9.67 5.42 46.97
C GLY A 79 10.52 6.66 47.22
N PRO A 80 10.23 7.46 48.24
CA PRO A 80 10.98 8.70 48.54
C PRO A 80 12.46 8.44 48.86
N ASP A 81 12.78 7.27 49.46
CA ASP A 81 14.12 6.90 49.87
C ASP A 81 14.88 6.11 48.79
N ASP A 82 14.21 5.69 47.69
CA ASP A 82 14.84 4.92 46.65
C ASP A 82 15.82 5.80 45.86
N LYS A 83 17.01 5.28 45.58
CA LYS A 83 17.98 5.90 44.72
C LYS A 83 17.71 5.51 43.27
N LEU A 84 17.50 6.48 42.39
CA LEU A 84 17.38 6.25 40.96
C LEU A 84 18.78 6.22 40.32
N ILE A 85 19.02 5.22 39.48
CA ILE A 85 20.28 5.03 38.80
C ILE A 85 19.99 4.86 37.30
N LEU A 86 20.52 5.72 36.46
CA LEU A 86 20.45 5.62 35.01
C LEU A 86 21.54 4.70 34.47
N ILE A 87 21.15 3.67 33.75
CA ILE A 87 22.08 2.66 33.19
C ILE A 87 22.21 2.86 31.69
N TYR A 88 23.40 3.25 31.22
CA TYR A 88 23.70 3.48 29.80
C TYR A 88 25.03 2.89 29.39
N GLY A 89 25.35 2.91 28.09
CA GLY A 89 26.71 2.71 27.59
C GLY A 89 27.55 3.98 27.80
N THR A 90 28.88 3.85 27.64
CA THR A 90 29.80 4.98 27.76
C THR A 90 29.67 6.07 26.67
N ASP A 91 28.97 5.80 25.60
CA ASP A 91 28.56 6.74 24.53
C ASP A 91 27.72 7.90 25.05
N ILE A 92 26.95 7.68 26.13
CA ILE A 92 26.10 8.71 26.74
C ILE A 92 26.90 9.94 27.21
N LEU A 93 28.18 9.76 27.60
CA LEU A 93 29.02 10.85 28.06
C LEU A 93 29.14 11.99 27.04
N PHE A 94 29.11 11.67 25.75
CA PHE A 94 29.20 12.62 24.65
C PHE A 94 27.84 13.20 24.25
N GLU A 95 26.75 12.58 24.70
CA GLU A 95 25.39 13.00 24.33
C GLU A 95 24.65 13.71 25.45
N LEU A 96 24.99 13.47 26.73
CA LEU A 96 24.26 13.95 27.92
C LEU A 96 23.97 15.44 27.89
N GLU A 97 24.96 16.25 27.51
CA GLU A 97 24.83 17.72 27.46
C GLU A 97 23.89 18.22 26.34
N THR A 98 23.56 17.34 25.37
CA THR A 98 22.61 17.64 24.29
C THR A 98 21.17 17.24 24.65
N TRP A 99 20.97 16.65 25.82
CA TRP A 99 19.67 16.24 26.28
C TRP A 99 18.87 17.43 26.86
N TYR A 100 17.56 17.24 26.96
CA TYR A 100 16.68 18.24 27.53
C TYR A 100 16.86 18.29 29.05
N HIS A 101 17.29 19.45 29.57
CA HIS A 101 17.59 19.69 30.99
C HIS A 101 18.56 18.67 31.64
N PRO A 102 19.79 18.50 31.14
CA PRO A 102 20.74 17.55 31.69
C PRO A 102 21.04 17.76 33.17
N GLU A 103 21.06 19.02 33.63
CA GLU A 103 21.25 19.41 35.03
C GLU A 103 20.13 18.86 35.96
N ARG A 104 18.90 18.70 35.43
CA ARG A 104 17.80 18.08 36.18
C ARG A 104 17.94 16.59 36.26
N ILE A 105 18.43 15.97 35.20
CA ILE A 105 18.63 14.51 35.10
C ILE A 105 19.64 14.08 36.17
N VAL A 106 20.81 14.70 36.18
CA VAL A 106 21.90 14.32 37.09
C VAL A 106 21.64 14.67 38.56
N ARG A 107 20.65 15.54 38.83
CA ARG A 107 20.17 15.78 40.21
C ARG A 107 19.18 14.73 40.70
N GLN A 108 18.46 14.07 39.76
CA GLN A 108 17.41 13.11 40.06
C GLN A 108 17.93 11.66 40.09
N ALA A 109 19.02 11.38 39.34
CA ALA A 109 19.52 10.03 39.20
C ALA A 109 21.06 10.00 39.09
N GLU A 110 21.68 8.96 39.70
CA GLU A 110 23.10 8.66 39.55
C GLU A 110 23.36 8.02 38.17
N LEU A 111 24.59 8.09 37.65
CA LEU A 111 24.98 7.48 36.40
C LEU A 111 25.80 6.19 36.64
N LEU A 112 25.32 5.08 36.07
CA LEU A 112 25.99 3.78 36.11
C LEU A 112 26.24 3.30 34.67
N LEU A 113 27.48 3.32 34.22
CA LEU A 113 27.83 3.11 32.83
C LEU A 113 28.36 1.69 32.56
N ALA A 114 27.81 1.05 31.57
CA ALA A 114 28.29 -0.25 31.09
C ALA A 114 29.62 -0.08 30.34
N ARG A 115 30.66 -0.75 30.84
CA ARG A 115 31.99 -0.77 30.23
C ARG A 115 32.18 -2.06 29.43
N ARG A 116 32.47 -1.92 28.14
CA ARG A 116 32.87 -3.06 27.31
C ARG A 116 34.27 -3.52 27.67
N PRO A 117 34.64 -4.83 27.45
CA PRO A 117 36.01 -5.30 27.64
C PRO A 117 37.02 -4.47 26.86
N GLY A 118 38.13 -4.10 27.52
CA GLY A 118 39.15 -3.25 26.95
C GLY A 118 39.42 -2.00 27.81
N VAL A 119 40.42 -1.25 27.42
CA VAL A 119 40.78 0.01 28.11
C VAL A 119 39.80 1.09 27.60
N LEU A 120 39.20 1.87 28.51
CA LEU A 120 38.46 3.08 28.14
C LEU A 120 39.41 4.01 27.36
N GLN A 121 38.92 4.55 26.25
CA GLN A 121 39.72 5.54 25.51
C GLN A 121 39.95 6.76 26.39
N GLU A 122 41.13 7.38 26.26
CA GLU A 122 41.48 8.59 27.03
C GLU A 122 40.43 9.71 26.87
N SER A 123 39.85 9.85 25.67
CA SER A 123 38.75 10.81 25.40
C SER A 123 37.51 10.54 26.26
N THR A 124 37.16 9.27 26.50
CA THR A 124 36.02 8.87 27.33
C THR A 124 36.27 9.20 28.79
N LEU A 125 37.49 8.91 29.31
CA LEU A 125 37.85 9.26 30.68
C LEU A 125 37.88 10.78 30.90
N ARG A 126 38.49 11.50 29.98
CA ARG A 126 38.51 12.99 30.03
C ARG A 126 37.09 13.57 30.04
N LYS A 127 36.20 13.06 29.17
CA LYS A 127 34.81 13.52 29.11
C LYS A 127 34.03 13.19 30.39
N ALA A 128 34.28 12.07 31.00
CA ALA A 128 33.69 11.69 32.28
C ALA A 128 34.09 12.70 33.38
N THR A 129 35.42 12.96 33.53
CA THR A 129 35.93 13.95 34.50
C THR A 129 35.33 15.35 34.29
N GLU A 130 35.23 15.80 33.01
CA GLU A 130 34.61 17.09 32.70
C GLU A 130 33.15 17.15 33.20
N LEU A 131 32.37 16.08 33.05
CA LEU A 131 30.98 16.03 33.47
C LEU A 131 30.87 15.94 34.99
N GLU A 132 31.75 15.15 35.64
CA GLU A 132 31.80 15.02 37.12
C GLU A 132 32.09 16.39 37.75
N GLU A 133 33.06 17.13 37.25
CA GLU A 133 33.42 18.48 37.73
C GLU A 133 32.29 19.49 37.46
N LYS A 134 31.73 19.48 36.24
CA LYS A 134 30.69 20.42 35.82
C LYS A 134 29.39 20.28 36.61
N TYR A 135 28.96 19.06 36.86
CA TYR A 135 27.68 18.78 37.49
C TYR A 135 27.78 18.36 38.97
N GLY A 136 28.97 18.16 39.50
CA GLY A 136 29.19 17.73 40.88
C GLY A 136 28.68 16.33 41.14
N ILE A 137 28.85 15.42 40.19
CA ILE A 137 28.35 14.02 40.23
C ILE A 137 29.50 13.03 40.24
N GLU A 138 29.23 11.77 40.64
CA GLU A 138 30.12 10.64 40.47
C GLU A 138 29.59 9.70 39.41
N ILE A 139 30.42 9.28 38.44
CA ILE A 139 30.08 8.35 37.40
C ILE A 139 30.65 6.96 37.75
N SER A 140 29.75 6.04 37.95
CA SER A 140 30.07 4.64 38.27
C SER A 140 30.09 3.75 37.02
N TYR A 141 30.90 2.68 37.09
CA TYR A 141 31.05 1.72 35.99
C TYR A 141 30.83 0.28 36.43
N PHE A 142 30.32 -0.54 35.51
CA PHE A 142 30.28 -1.98 35.64
C PHE A 142 30.71 -2.69 34.34
N PRO A 143 31.35 -3.86 34.44
CA PRO A 143 31.78 -4.60 33.26
C PRO A 143 30.59 -5.31 32.59
N ILE A 144 30.59 -5.34 31.25
CA ILE A 144 29.68 -6.18 30.50
C ILE A 144 30.46 -7.14 29.61
N GLU A 145 30.00 -8.38 29.55
CA GLU A 145 30.46 -9.32 28.52
C GLU A 145 29.72 -8.94 27.24
N GLY A 146 30.45 -8.34 26.29
CA GLY A 146 29.85 -7.72 25.14
C GLY A 146 29.70 -8.66 23.95
N VAL A 147 28.51 -8.84 23.44
CA VAL A 147 28.30 -9.22 22.04
C VAL A 147 28.36 -7.95 21.23
N ASN A 148 29.25 -7.90 20.23
CA ASN A 148 29.35 -6.75 19.35
C ASN A 148 28.16 -6.77 18.36
N ILE A 149 27.05 -6.12 18.76
CA ILE A 149 25.79 -6.06 18.02
C ILE A 149 25.36 -4.60 17.91
N SER A 150 25.05 -4.17 16.70
CA SER A 150 24.40 -2.89 16.42
C SER A 150 22.97 -3.10 15.93
N SER A 151 22.00 -2.43 16.55
CA SER A 151 20.62 -2.48 16.08
C SER A 151 20.45 -1.96 14.63
N ARG A 152 21.32 -1.03 14.21
CA ARG A 152 21.38 -0.54 12.83
C ARG A 152 21.84 -1.64 11.89
N GLU A 153 22.88 -2.38 12.25
CA GLU A 153 23.42 -3.47 11.46
C GLU A 153 22.43 -4.62 11.32
N ILE A 154 21.80 -5.04 12.43
CA ILE A 154 20.78 -6.09 12.42
C ILE A 154 19.63 -5.71 11.47
N ARG A 155 19.11 -4.50 11.54
CA ARG A 155 18.02 -4.06 10.65
C ARG A 155 18.47 -3.96 9.18
N ARG A 156 19.71 -3.52 8.93
CA ARG A 156 20.26 -3.42 7.58
C ARG A 156 20.51 -4.78 6.93
N THR A 157 20.99 -5.76 7.71
CA THR A 157 21.35 -7.10 7.20
C THR A 157 20.18 -8.07 7.23
N GLY A 158 19.18 -7.85 8.07
CA GLY A 158 18.12 -8.83 8.36
C GLY A 158 18.61 -10.06 9.10
N ASP A 159 19.84 -10.04 9.64
CA ASP A 159 20.40 -11.14 10.44
C ASP A 159 19.96 -11.02 11.91
N TYR A 160 18.90 -11.70 12.23
CA TYR A 160 18.35 -11.77 13.58
C TYR A 160 18.92 -12.91 14.42
N SER A 161 19.92 -13.68 13.93
CA SER A 161 20.48 -14.88 14.59
C SER A 161 20.99 -14.60 16.01
N LYS A 162 21.52 -13.40 16.23
CA LYS A 162 22.08 -12.96 17.52
C LYS A 162 21.03 -12.44 18.53
N LEU A 163 19.77 -12.30 18.12
CA LEU A 163 18.71 -11.89 19.01
C LEU A 163 18.18 -13.08 19.82
N ALA A 164 17.62 -12.82 21.01
CA ALA A 164 16.94 -13.83 21.79
C ALA A 164 15.78 -14.50 21.00
N ALA A 165 15.60 -15.80 21.18
CA ALA A 165 14.58 -16.56 20.42
C ALA A 165 13.16 -15.94 20.49
N PRO A 166 12.66 -15.47 21.66
CA PRO A 166 11.35 -14.83 21.73
C PRO A 166 11.24 -13.56 20.88
N VAL A 167 12.33 -12.79 20.77
CA VAL A 167 12.35 -11.56 19.94
C VAL A 167 12.33 -11.91 18.46
N ARG A 168 13.08 -12.93 18.03
CA ARG A 168 13.06 -13.41 16.64
C ARG A 168 11.67 -13.91 16.24
N GLN A 169 11.04 -14.67 17.11
CA GLN A 169 9.67 -15.16 16.87
C GLN A 169 8.66 -14.00 16.76
N PHE A 170 8.80 -12.98 17.63
CA PHE A 170 7.95 -11.79 17.58
C PHE A 170 8.14 -11.02 16.28
N ILE A 171 9.39 -10.78 15.86
CA ILE A 171 9.71 -10.10 14.58
C ILE A 171 9.10 -10.86 13.40
N ALA A 172 9.29 -12.19 13.35
CA ALA A 172 8.77 -13.02 12.28
C ALA A 172 7.23 -13.06 12.25
N ARG A 173 6.59 -13.17 13.43
CA ARG A 173 5.14 -13.21 13.53
C ARG A 173 4.44 -11.94 13.06
N HIS A 174 5.06 -10.77 13.28
CA HIS A 174 4.49 -9.46 12.97
C HIS A 174 5.12 -8.82 11.72
N ASP A 175 5.93 -9.56 10.96
CA ASP A 175 6.65 -9.08 9.76
C ASP A 175 7.35 -7.72 9.99
N LEU A 176 8.05 -7.60 11.13
CA LEU A 176 8.72 -6.37 11.50
C LEU A 176 10.04 -6.21 10.74
N TYR A 177 10.39 -4.97 10.46
CA TYR A 177 11.59 -4.59 9.73
C TYR A 177 11.66 -5.15 8.29
N PRO A 178 10.58 -5.01 7.49
CA PRO A 178 10.61 -5.41 6.10
C PRO A 178 11.68 -4.63 5.33
N LYS A 179 12.10 -5.15 4.17
CA LYS A 179 13.09 -4.45 3.31
C LYS A 179 12.62 -3.04 2.93
N GLU A 180 11.34 -2.90 2.66
CA GLU A 180 10.69 -1.64 2.37
C GLU A 180 9.70 -1.34 3.50
N ASN A 181 10.02 -0.33 4.32
CA ASN A 181 9.14 0.09 5.39
C ASN A 181 7.99 0.94 4.80
N PRO A 182 6.73 0.47 4.81
CA PRO A 182 5.63 1.24 4.23
C PRO A 182 5.35 2.54 4.99
N LEU A 183 5.71 2.62 6.26
CA LEU A 183 5.45 3.80 7.09
C LEU A 183 6.25 5.04 6.65
N VAL A 184 7.28 4.91 5.81
CA VAL A 184 8.01 6.07 5.26
C VAL A 184 7.17 6.92 4.30
N PHE A 185 6.04 6.40 3.83
CA PHE A 185 5.11 7.14 2.96
C PHE A 185 4.10 7.99 3.74
N LEU A 186 4.10 7.92 5.08
CA LEU A 186 3.23 8.73 5.93
C LEU A 186 3.83 10.11 6.16
N LYS A 187 2.97 11.10 6.31
CA LYS A 187 3.36 12.46 6.73
C LYS A 187 3.78 12.49 8.20
N ASP A 188 4.62 13.46 8.57
CA ASP A 188 5.06 13.62 9.96
C ASP A 188 3.89 13.88 10.93
N GLU A 189 2.89 14.65 10.50
CA GLU A 189 1.66 14.88 11.26
C GLU A 189 0.90 13.57 11.51
N THR A 190 0.85 12.69 10.51
CA THR A 190 0.19 11.37 10.64
C THR A 190 0.96 10.49 11.62
N HIS A 191 2.28 10.49 11.59
CA HIS A 191 3.08 9.75 12.58
C HIS A 191 2.80 10.21 14.02
N ALA A 192 2.71 11.53 14.24
CA ALA A 192 2.40 12.08 15.55
C ALA A 192 0.98 11.69 16.00
N LEU A 193 0.01 11.75 15.09
CA LEU A 193 -1.38 11.37 15.33
C LEU A 193 -1.50 9.86 15.66
N LEU A 194 -0.84 9.00 14.88
CA LEU A 194 -0.84 7.56 15.12
C LEU A 194 -0.25 7.24 16.50
N PHE A 195 0.83 7.90 16.92
CA PHE A 195 1.40 7.71 18.23
C PHE A 195 0.42 8.09 19.36
N GLU A 196 -0.32 9.18 19.20
CA GLU A 196 -1.40 9.56 20.15
C GLU A 196 -2.47 8.47 20.20
N TYR A 197 -2.90 7.93 19.05
CA TYR A 197 -3.90 6.88 18.98
C TYR A 197 -3.37 5.55 19.55
N GLU A 198 -2.12 5.19 19.27
CA GLU A 198 -1.45 4.02 19.87
C GLU A 198 -1.44 4.12 21.40
N THR A 199 -1.17 5.30 21.95
CA THR A 199 -1.19 5.56 23.40
C THR A 199 -2.58 5.32 24.02
N LYS A 200 -3.65 5.80 23.34
CA LYS A 200 -5.03 5.57 23.77
C LYS A 200 -5.41 4.08 23.69
N LEU A 201 -5.11 3.46 22.54
CA LEU A 201 -5.40 2.04 22.31
C LEU A 201 -4.61 1.10 23.23
N PHE A 202 -3.38 1.48 23.61
CA PHE A 202 -2.58 0.71 24.58
C PHE A 202 -3.26 0.59 25.94
N ARG A 203 -4.06 1.61 26.36
CA ARG A 203 -4.85 1.60 27.60
C ARG A 203 -6.19 0.86 27.45
N GLU A 204 -6.74 0.83 26.25
CA GLU A 204 -8.12 0.41 25.98
C GLU A 204 -8.22 -1.03 25.44
N LEU A 205 -7.16 -1.52 24.78
CA LEU A 205 -7.16 -2.83 24.14
C LEU A 205 -6.22 -3.83 24.82
N SER A 206 -6.57 -5.10 24.76
CA SER A 206 -5.62 -6.17 25.11
C SER A 206 -4.41 -6.16 24.18
N ARG A 207 -3.31 -6.74 24.66
CA ARG A 207 -2.08 -6.89 23.88
C ARG A 207 -2.33 -7.47 22.49
N GLU A 208 -3.06 -8.56 22.40
CA GLU A 208 -3.33 -9.27 21.15
C GLU A 208 -4.13 -8.38 20.17
N ARG A 209 -5.11 -7.65 20.70
CA ARG A 209 -5.94 -6.77 19.89
C ARG A 209 -5.18 -5.55 19.38
N LEU A 210 -4.37 -4.94 20.24
CA LEU A 210 -3.52 -3.83 19.84
C LEU A 210 -2.50 -4.23 18.77
N LEU A 211 -1.83 -5.37 18.95
CA LEU A 211 -0.88 -5.88 17.94
C LEU A 211 -1.56 -6.20 16.61
N HIS A 212 -2.77 -6.75 16.65
CA HIS A 212 -3.60 -6.94 15.46
C HIS A 212 -3.93 -5.61 14.77
N SER A 213 -4.36 -4.59 15.50
CA SER A 213 -4.66 -3.27 14.94
C SER A 213 -3.43 -2.62 14.31
N LEU A 214 -2.26 -2.75 14.93
CA LEU A 214 -1.00 -2.27 14.37
C LEU A 214 -0.61 -3.01 13.08
N ASN A 215 -0.70 -4.34 13.07
CA ASN A 215 -0.44 -5.14 11.87
C ASN A 215 -1.39 -4.74 10.72
N THR A 216 -2.67 -4.54 11.04
CA THR A 216 -3.69 -4.11 10.07
C THR A 216 -3.36 -2.72 9.51
N ALA A 217 -2.93 -1.78 10.36
CA ALA A 217 -2.52 -0.45 9.92
C ALA A 217 -1.33 -0.51 8.95
N VAL A 218 -0.26 -1.23 9.31
CA VAL A 218 0.94 -1.35 8.47
C VAL A 218 0.61 -2.00 7.12
N LEU A 219 -0.21 -3.06 7.11
CA LEU A 219 -0.63 -3.71 5.88
C LEU A 219 -1.55 -2.82 5.03
N SER A 220 -2.43 -2.04 5.68
CA SER A 220 -3.29 -1.06 4.98
C SER A 220 -2.45 0.02 4.27
N VAL A 221 -1.41 0.53 4.92
CA VAL A 221 -0.47 1.49 4.30
C VAL A 221 0.22 0.86 3.09
N ARG A 222 0.72 -0.36 3.21
CA ARG A 222 1.36 -1.08 2.11
C ARG A 222 0.44 -1.22 0.89
N TYR A 223 -0.81 -1.62 1.11
CA TYR A 223 -1.79 -1.71 0.03
C TYR A 223 -2.17 -0.33 -0.52
N ALA A 224 -2.33 0.69 0.34
CA ALA A 224 -2.65 2.05 -0.11
C ALA A 224 -1.59 2.62 -1.05
N VAL A 225 -0.31 2.49 -0.71
CA VAL A 225 0.81 2.88 -1.58
C VAL A 225 0.75 2.12 -2.91
N ARG A 226 0.51 0.81 -2.86
CA ARG A 226 0.46 -0.03 -4.07
C ARG A 226 -0.68 0.33 -5.00
N PHE A 227 -1.85 0.66 -4.46
CA PHE A 227 -3.06 0.96 -5.25
C PHE A 227 -3.33 2.46 -5.42
N GLY A 228 -2.37 3.31 -5.07
CA GLY A 228 -2.38 4.74 -5.37
C GLY A 228 -3.45 5.55 -4.63
N ILE A 229 -3.77 5.16 -3.39
CA ILE A 229 -4.63 5.95 -2.50
C ILE A 229 -3.84 6.50 -1.30
N SER A 230 -4.47 7.36 -0.49
CA SER A 230 -3.85 7.98 0.68
C SER A 230 -3.31 6.95 1.70
N PRO A 231 -1.99 6.86 1.90
CA PRO A 231 -1.40 6.03 2.95
C PRO A 231 -1.79 6.49 4.35
N ASP A 232 -1.96 7.81 4.55
CA ASP A 232 -2.34 8.43 5.82
C ASP A 232 -3.74 7.96 6.26
N GLU A 233 -4.73 8.01 5.35
CA GLU A 233 -6.09 7.54 5.64
C GLU A 233 -6.10 6.04 5.91
N ALA A 234 -5.34 5.26 5.14
CA ALA A 234 -5.24 3.82 5.32
C ALA A 234 -4.60 3.43 6.66
N ALA A 235 -3.58 4.18 7.11
CA ALA A 235 -2.96 3.99 8.42
C ALA A 235 -3.95 4.20 9.55
N VAL A 236 -4.69 5.31 9.52
CA VAL A 236 -5.67 5.67 10.56
C VAL A 236 -6.83 4.69 10.56
N ALA A 237 -7.41 4.39 9.41
CA ALA A 237 -8.53 3.45 9.30
C ALA A 237 -8.13 2.04 9.76
N GLY A 238 -6.95 1.56 9.34
CA GLY A 238 -6.42 0.27 9.75
C GLY A 238 -6.11 0.19 11.24
N LEU A 239 -5.57 1.24 11.86
CA LEU A 239 -5.29 1.27 13.30
C LEU A 239 -6.58 1.28 14.13
N LEU A 240 -7.59 2.03 13.69
CA LEU A 240 -8.83 2.24 14.45
C LEU A 240 -9.96 1.27 14.11
N HIS A 241 -9.80 0.34 13.13
CA HIS A 241 -10.90 -0.52 12.67
C HIS A 241 -11.58 -1.30 13.80
N ASP A 242 -10.82 -1.73 14.80
CA ASP A 242 -11.29 -2.52 15.98
C ASP A 242 -11.31 -1.71 17.29
N CYS A 243 -11.27 -0.37 17.24
CA CYS A 243 -11.20 0.50 18.43
C CYS A 243 -12.36 0.29 19.42
N ALA A 244 -13.53 -0.12 18.93
CA ALA A 244 -14.70 -0.40 19.78
C ALA A 244 -14.84 -1.89 20.18
N LYS A 245 -13.93 -2.78 19.77
CA LYS A 245 -14.09 -4.24 19.92
C LYS A 245 -14.19 -4.71 21.34
N GLN A 246 -13.52 -4.06 22.27
CA GLN A 246 -13.49 -4.43 23.69
C GLN A 246 -14.41 -3.56 24.58
N LEU A 247 -15.20 -2.69 23.99
CA LEU A 247 -16.26 -1.98 24.69
C LEU A 247 -17.34 -2.96 25.17
N PRO A 248 -18.04 -2.65 26.28
CA PRO A 248 -19.20 -3.43 26.70
C PRO A 248 -20.24 -3.60 25.59
N ILE A 249 -20.80 -4.79 25.41
CA ILE A 249 -21.74 -5.12 24.33
C ILE A 249 -22.94 -4.14 24.29
N ALA A 250 -23.47 -3.75 25.45
CA ALA A 250 -24.56 -2.79 25.53
C ALA A 250 -24.18 -1.41 24.94
N LEU A 251 -22.93 -0.98 25.16
CA LEU A 251 -22.43 0.27 24.61
C LEU A 251 -22.24 0.15 23.08
N GLN A 252 -21.63 -0.96 22.60
CA GLN A 252 -21.52 -1.24 21.18
C GLN A 252 -22.89 -1.24 20.50
N ALA A 253 -23.90 -1.90 21.09
CA ALA A 253 -25.27 -1.93 20.56
C ALA A 253 -25.89 -0.53 20.48
N SER A 254 -25.70 0.28 21.53
CA SER A 254 -26.21 1.67 21.56
C SER A 254 -25.58 2.53 20.47
N MET A 255 -24.26 2.43 20.26
CA MET A 255 -23.54 3.16 19.22
C MET A 255 -23.95 2.65 17.82
N ALA A 256 -23.97 1.34 17.62
CA ALA A 256 -24.36 0.74 16.34
C ALA A 256 -25.77 1.17 15.90
N LYS A 257 -26.71 1.27 16.85
CA LYS A 257 -28.08 1.74 16.59
C LYS A 257 -28.14 3.16 16.05
N LYS A 258 -27.26 4.07 16.48
CA LYS A 258 -27.19 5.45 15.96
C LYS A 258 -26.91 5.48 14.45
N VAL A 259 -26.16 4.49 13.93
CA VAL A 259 -25.75 4.43 12.53
C VAL A 259 -26.67 3.57 11.69
N MET A 260 -27.20 2.47 12.25
CA MET A 260 -27.95 1.46 11.52
C MET A 260 -29.46 1.60 11.64
N GLY A 261 -29.95 2.34 12.63
CA GLY A 261 -31.38 2.47 12.95
C GLY A 261 -31.97 1.25 13.62
N GLU A 262 -31.57 0.04 13.26
CA GLU A 262 -32.03 -1.24 13.80
C GLU A 262 -30.89 -2.00 14.47
N PRO A 263 -31.17 -2.78 15.54
CA PRO A 263 -30.15 -3.60 16.18
C PRO A 263 -29.70 -4.74 15.27
N LEU A 264 -28.39 -5.00 15.22
CA LEU A 264 -27.85 -6.17 14.53
C LEU A 264 -28.18 -7.44 15.34
N PRO A 265 -28.61 -8.51 14.67
CA PRO A 265 -28.92 -9.78 15.34
C PRO A 265 -27.68 -10.51 15.88
N ASP A 266 -26.49 -10.23 15.28
CA ASP A 266 -25.22 -10.84 15.69
C ASP A 266 -24.36 -9.84 16.46
N ASN A 267 -24.19 -10.08 17.75
CA ASN A 267 -23.36 -9.27 18.63
C ASN A 267 -21.88 -9.22 18.18
N SER A 268 -21.40 -10.21 17.45
CA SER A 268 -20.02 -10.25 16.96
C SER A 268 -19.71 -9.17 15.91
N LEU A 269 -20.73 -8.61 15.27
CA LEU A 269 -20.63 -7.58 14.23
C LEU A 269 -20.83 -6.15 14.76
N LEU A 270 -21.31 -5.98 16.00
CA LEU A 270 -21.63 -4.66 16.59
C LEU A 270 -20.45 -3.71 16.64
N HIS A 271 -19.23 -4.23 16.84
CA HIS A 271 -18.04 -3.40 17.02
C HIS A 271 -17.69 -2.56 15.80
N ALA A 272 -18.04 -2.98 14.58
CA ALA A 272 -17.71 -2.26 13.36
C ALA A 272 -18.56 -0.98 13.21
N PRO A 273 -19.91 -1.00 13.21
CA PRO A 273 -20.71 0.22 13.25
C PRO A 273 -20.53 1.03 14.55
N ALA A 274 -20.29 0.40 15.69
CA ALA A 274 -19.95 1.10 16.92
C ALA A 274 -18.58 1.81 16.80
N GLY A 275 -17.63 1.19 16.11
CA GLY A 275 -16.31 1.73 15.84
C GLY A 275 -16.35 3.02 15.04
N GLN A 276 -17.26 3.15 14.08
CA GLN A 276 -17.48 4.40 13.35
C GLN A 276 -17.80 5.55 14.31
N ILE A 277 -18.75 5.34 15.24
CA ILE A 277 -19.13 6.36 16.23
C ILE A 277 -18.01 6.61 17.22
N TYR A 278 -17.39 5.53 17.71
CA TYR A 278 -16.33 5.64 18.71
C TYR A 278 -15.08 6.33 18.15
N ALA A 279 -14.73 6.05 16.89
CA ALA A 279 -13.64 6.73 16.20
C ALA A 279 -13.91 8.25 16.05
N ALA A 280 -15.13 8.63 15.71
CA ALA A 280 -15.51 10.03 15.60
C ALA A 280 -15.50 10.72 16.99
N GLU A 281 -16.14 10.14 18.00
CA GLU A 281 -16.32 10.77 19.33
C GLU A 281 -15.01 10.76 20.18
N ARG A 282 -14.24 9.67 20.12
CA ARG A 282 -13.07 9.43 21.00
C ARG A 282 -11.75 9.86 20.39
N TYR A 283 -11.62 9.70 19.05
CA TYR A 283 -10.39 9.96 18.31
C TYR A 283 -10.49 11.19 17.41
N GLY A 284 -11.66 11.84 17.33
CA GLY A 284 -11.86 13.07 16.57
C GLY A 284 -11.83 12.87 15.06
N ILE A 285 -12.19 11.68 14.58
CA ILE A 285 -12.22 11.39 13.13
C ILE A 285 -13.48 11.99 12.52
N ASP A 286 -13.32 12.89 11.58
CA ASP A 286 -14.37 13.52 10.77
C ASP A 286 -14.34 13.10 9.29
N ASN A 287 -13.29 12.40 8.86
CA ASN A 287 -13.16 11.90 7.49
C ASN A 287 -14.10 10.71 7.26
N GLU A 288 -15.12 10.93 6.42
CA GLU A 288 -16.13 9.92 6.09
C GLU A 288 -15.57 8.66 5.42
N SER A 289 -14.46 8.77 4.66
CA SER A 289 -13.81 7.61 4.04
C SER A 289 -13.21 6.68 5.10
N ILE A 290 -12.55 7.25 6.12
CA ILE A 290 -12.00 6.51 7.26
C ILE A 290 -13.12 5.86 8.07
N LEU A 291 -14.14 6.65 8.43
CA LEU A 291 -15.30 6.18 9.21
C LEU A 291 -16.05 5.04 8.49
N SER A 292 -16.22 5.16 7.17
CA SER A 292 -16.83 4.11 6.34
C SER A 292 -15.98 2.84 6.29
N ALA A 293 -14.66 2.96 6.15
CA ALA A 293 -13.76 1.81 6.17
C ALA A 293 -13.80 1.08 7.53
N ILE A 294 -13.86 1.82 8.64
CA ILE A 294 -14.05 1.26 9.99
C ILE A 294 -15.39 0.54 10.07
N ARG A 295 -16.48 1.15 9.58
CA ARG A 295 -17.81 0.56 9.64
C ARG A 295 -17.94 -0.76 8.91
N TYR A 296 -17.35 -0.86 7.72
CA TYR A 296 -17.55 -1.98 6.81
C TYR A 296 -16.42 -3.02 6.80
N HIS A 297 -15.44 -2.90 7.70
CA HIS A 297 -14.28 -3.81 7.73
C HIS A 297 -14.64 -5.29 7.99
N THR A 298 -15.78 -5.57 8.63
CA THR A 298 -16.23 -6.95 8.92
C THR A 298 -17.04 -7.55 7.81
N THR A 299 -18.02 -6.82 7.31
CA THR A 299 -19.04 -7.32 6.38
C THR A 299 -18.75 -6.96 4.92
N GLY A 300 -18.02 -5.87 4.66
CA GLY A 300 -18.06 -5.19 3.38
C GLY A 300 -19.42 -4.54 3.13
N ARG A 301 -19.63 -3.98 1.97
CA ARG A 301 -20.89 -3.45 1.47
C ARG A 301 -20.94 -3.46 -0.07
N GLU A 302 -22.11 -3.24 -0.64
CA GLU A 302 -22.21 -2.99 -2.07
C GLU A 302 -21.38 -1.75 -2.48
N ASN A 303 -20.68 -1.85 -3.60
CA ASN A 303 -19.81 -0.77 -4.13
C ASN A 303 -18.74 -0.27 -3.14
N MET A 304 -18.01 -1.19 -2.51
CA MET A 304 -16.88 -0.85 -1.63
C MET A 304 -15.90 0.10 -2.32
N THR A 305 -15.47 1.14 -1.61
CA THR A 305 -14.35 1.99 -2.01
C THR A 305 -13.02 1.24 -1.93
N THR A 306 -11.97 1.78 -2.54
CA THR A 306 -10.63 1.17 -2.46
C THR A 306 -10.13 1.09 -1.02
N LEU A 307 -10.38 2.13 -0.20
CA LEU A 307 -9.98 2.14 1.21
C LEU A 307 -10.74 1.08 2.02
N GLU A 308 -12.05 0.93 1.80
CA GLU A 308 -12.85 -0.11 2.46
C GLU A 308 -12.35 -1.52 2.14
N LYS A 309 -12.00 -1.80 0.87
CA LYS A 309 -11.42 -3.07 0.45
C LYS A 309 -10.07 -3.33 1.11
N ILE A 310 -9.23 -2.30 1.19
CA ILE A 310 -7.91 -2.39 1.81
C ILE A 310 -8.03 -2.74 3.29
N VAL A 311 -8.86 -2.02 4.06
CA VAL A 311 -9.02 -2.28 5.50
C VAL A 311 -9.69 -3.63 5.74
N TYR A 312 -10.70 -4.00 4.93
CA TYR A 312 -11.34 -5.32 4.96
C TYR A 312 -10.33 -6.46 4.76
N LEU A 313 -9.43 -6.32 3.77
CA LEU A 313 -8.39 -7.32 3.49
C LEU A 313 -7.30 -7.32 4.55
N ALA A 314 -6.84 -6.14 4.98
CA ALA A 314 -5.77 -6.02 5.96
C ALA A 314 -6.15 -6.65 7.31
N ASP A 315 -7.38 -6.47 7.79
CA ASP A 315 -7.90 -7.16 8.99
C ASP A 315 -7.78 -8.69 8.90
N LYS A 316 -8.03 -9.25 7.71
CA LYS A 316 -8.06 -10.70 7.50
C LYS A 316 -6.72 -11.30 7.11
N LEU A 317 -5.83 -10.51 6.52
CA LEU A 317 -4.59 -10.98 5.90
C LEU A 317 -3.33 -10.53 6.66
N GLU A 318 -3.46 -9.77 7.75
CA GLU A 318 -2.29 -9.29 8.51
C GLU A 318 -1.36 -10.46 8.92
N PRO A 319 -0.05 -10.19 9.11
CA PRO A 319 0.96 -11.25 9.22
C PRO A 319 0.71 -12.28 10.32
N ALA A 320 0.14 -11.87 11.46
CA ALA A 320 -0.08 -12.77 12.60
C ALA A 320 -1.33 -13.66 12.47
N ARG A 321 -2.11 -13.50 11.38
CA ARG A 321 -3.26 -14.39 11.09
C ARG A 321 -2.77 -15.73 10.53
N ASP A 322 -3.10 -16.81 11.22
CA ASP A 322 -2.65 -18.18 10.92
C ASP A 322 -3.77 -19.24 10.91
N TYR A 323 -5.04 -18.81 10.98
CA TYR A 323 -6.19 -19.72 11.13
C TYR A 323 -6.65 -20.40 9.82
N THR A 324 -6.08 -20.03 8.66
CA THR A 324 -6.33 -20.63 7.35
C THR A 324 -5.10 -20.45 6.45
N ASP A 325 -4.96 -21.25 5.41
CA ASP A 325 -3.96 -20.95 4.36
C ASP A 325 -4.40 -19.71 3.59
N LEU A 326 -3.82 -18.57 3.96
CA LEU A 326 -4.09 -17.25 3.37
C LEU A 326 -3.12 -16.93 2.22
N THR A 327 -2.19 -17.81 1.88
CA THR A 327 -1.10 -17.56 0.93
C THR A 327 -1.64 -17.14 -0.44
N ALA A 328 -2.63 -17.86 -0.96
CA ALA A 328 -3.24 -17.54 -2.25
C ALA A 328 -3.95 -16.19 -2.24
N ILE A 329 -4.70 -15.89 -1.15
CA ILE A 329 -5.45 -14.63 -1.04
C ILE A 329 -4.50 -13.45 -0.84
N ARG A 330 -3.41 -13.61 -0.07
CA ARG A 330 -2.34 -12.60 0.06
C ARG A 330 -1.71 -12.30 -1.30
N ALA A 331 -1.44 -13.33 -2.12
CA ALA A 331 -0.91 -13.15 -3.46
C ALA A 331 -1.89 -12.43 -4.42
N LEU A 332 -3.20 -12.67 -4.28
CA LEU A 332 -4.23 -11.92 -5.01
C LEU A 332 -4.30 -10.46 -4.56
N ALA A 333 -4.27 -10.21 -3.24
CA ALA A 333 -4.34 -8.86 -2.68
C ALA A 333 -3.17 -7.96 -3.12
N GLU A 334 -2.04 -8.55 -3.51
CA GLU A 334 -0.93 -7.81 -4.10
C GLU A 334 -1.19 -7.41 -5.58
N LYS A 335 -2.20 -7.96 -6.25
CA LYS A 335 -2.45 -7.76 -7.68
C LYS A 335 -3.80 -7.11 -7.97
N ASP A 336 -4.85 -7.59 -7.35
CA ASP A 336 -6.23 -7.14 -7.58
C ASP A 336 -7.03 -7.25 -6.28
N LEU A 337 -7.44 -6.07 -5.76
CA LEU A 337 -8.21 -5.99 -4.52
C LEU A 337 -9.60 -6.61 -4.66
N ASP A 338 -10.24 -6.49 -5.84
CA ASP A 338 -11.58 -7.01 -6.06
C ASP A 338 -11.57 -8.53 -6.01
N GLU A 339 -10.64 -9.17 -6.69
CA GLU A 339 -10.47 -10.63 -6.68
C GLU A 339 -10.10 -11.15 -5.27
N ALA A 340 -9.25 -10.42 -4.54
CA ALA A 340 -8.89 -10.78 -3.18
C ALA A 340 -10.09 -10.68 -2.22
N VAL A 341 -10.92 -9.62 -2.32
CA VAL A 341 -12.15 -9.47 -1.51
C VAL A 341 -13.15 -10.55 -1.87
N ILE A 342 -13.34 -10.86 -3.16
CA ILE A 342 -14.22 -11.95 -3.62
C ILE A 342 -13.76 -13.28 -2.99
N ALA A 343 -12.46 -13.58 -3.03
CA ALA A 343 -11.91 -14.81 -2.44
C ALA A 343 -12.13 -14.88 -0.93
N CYS A 344 -11.90 -13.78 -0.21
CA CYS A 344 -12.17 -13.67 1.23
C CYS A 344 -13.66 -13.88 1.54
N LEU A 345 -14.57 -13.19 0.83
CA LEU A 345 -16.01 -13.29 1.05
C LEU A 345 -16.53 -14.70 0.77
N LYS A 346 -16.04 -15.36 -0.28
CA LYS A 346 -16.37 -16.76 -0.57
C LYS A 346 -15.92 -17.68 0.56
N ALA A 347 -14.67 -17.54 1.02
CA ALA A 347 -14.15 -18.34 2.14
C ALA A 347 -14.94 -18.13 3.45
N VAL A 348 -15.39 -16.90 3.71
CA VAL A 348 -16.25 -16.59 4.86
C VAL A 348 -17.64 -17.21 4.67
N ARG A 349 -18.27 -17.06 3.49
CA ARG A 349 -19.56 -17.65 3.18
C ARG A 349 -19.55 -19.17 3.37
N ASP A 350 -18.53 -19.85 2.83
CA ASP A 350 -18.41 -21.32 2.94
C ASP A 350 -18.33 -21.76 4.41
N LYS A 351 -17.67 -21.02 5.29
CA LYS A 351 -17.65 -21.26 6.75
C LYS A 351 -19.03 -21.10 7.39
N PHE A 352 -19.81 -20.10 6.98
CA PHE A 352 -21.19 -19.89 7.48
C PHE A 352 -22.12 -21.02 7.02
N GLU A 353 -21.98 -21.46 5.75
CA GLU A 353 -22.74 -22.62 5.21
C GLU A 353 -22.42 -23.90 5.97
N GLN A 354 -21.13 -24.19 6.25
CA GLN A 354 -20.71 -25.34 7.05
C GLN A 354 -21.30 -25.31 8.47
N LYS A 355 -21.40 -24.12 9.07
CA LYS A 355 -22.00 -23.93 10.41
C LYS A 355 -23.53 -23.83 10.39
N ARG A 356 -24.18 -23.87 9.21
CA ARG A 356 -25.62 -23.67 9.00
C ARG A 356 -26.12 -22.36 9.63
N THR A 357 -25.32 -21.30 9.53
CA THR A 357 -25.67 -19.94 9.99
C THR A 357 -25.81 -19.01 8.79
N ALA A 358 -26.65 -17.98 8.93
CA ALA A 358 -26.90 -17.04 7.83
C ALA A 358 -25.68 -16.18 7.52
N PHE A 359 -25.30 -16.09 6.25
CA PHE A 359 -24.31 -15.14 5.76
C PHE A 359 -24.90 -13.73 5.78
N HIS A 360 -24.15 -12.72 6.24
CA HIS A 360 -24.66 -11.38 6.41
C HIS A 360 -25.11 -10.75 5.08
N ALA A 361 -26.24 -10.03 5.07
CA ALA A 361 -26.81 -9.46 3.86
C ALA A 361 -25.86 -8.46 3.17
N ASP A 362 -25.14 -7.63 3.92
CA ASP A 362 -24.14 -6.72 3.35
C ASP A 362 -22.99 -7.48 2.69
N SER A 363 -22.53 -8.57 3.30
CA SER A 363 -21.49 -9.42 2.72
C SER A 363 -21.96 -10.10 1.43
N SER A 364 -23.23 -10.50 1.35
CA SER A 364 -23.81 -11.04 0.11
C SER A 364 -23.85 -9.95 -0.98
N ARG A 365 -24.36 -8.76 -0.65
CA ARG A 365 -24.41 -7.63 -1.58
C ARG A 365 -23.01 -7.20 -2.06
N ALA A 366 -22.03 -7.18 -1.14
CA ALA A 366 -20.63 -6.91 -1.48
C ALA A 366 -20.10 -7.92 -2.50
N LEU A 367 -20.29 -9.22 -2.22
CA LEU A 367 -19.83 -10.30 -3.11
C LEU A 367 -20.48 -10.21 -4.50
N ASP A 368 -21.80 -10.04 -4.55
CA ASP A 368 -22.55 -9.96 -5.80
C ASP A 368 -22.15 -8.75 -6.65
N SER A 369 -21.94 -7.58 -6.01
CA SER A 369 -21.50 -6.37 -6.70
C SER A 369 -20.10 -6.51 -7.29
N LEU A 370 -19.17 -7.10 -6.55
CA LEU A 370 -17.80 -7.32 -7.01
C LEU A 370 -17.75 -8.34 -8.16
N ILE A 371 -18.50 -9.43 -8.08
CA ILE A 371 -18.58 -10.42 -9.17
C ILE A 371 -19.17 -9.79 -10.44
N ARG A 372 -20.22 -8.95 -10.34
CA ARG A 372 -20.75 -8.23 -11.50
C ARG A 372 -19.70 -7.34 -12.14
N ARG A 373 -18.95 -6.55 -11.34
CA ARG A 373 -17.88 -5.65 -11.85
C ARG A 373 -16.75 -6.43 -12.51
N SER A 374 -16.33 -7.55 -11.92
CA SER A 374 -15.28 -8.41 -12.50
C SER A 374 -15.72 -8.95 -13.86
N LYS A 375 -16.96 -9.41 -14.02
CA LYS A 375 -17.49 -9.89 -15.31
C LYS A 375 -17.51 -8.78 -16.36
N THR A 376 -18.05 -7.61 -16.04
CA THR A 376 -18.10 -6.47 -16.98
C THR A 376 -16.69 -6.03 -17.42
N LYS A 377 -15.73 -6.04 -16.49
CA LYS A 377 -14.33 -5.74 -16.80
C LYS A 377 -13.72 -6.76 -17.78
N ILE A 378 -14.01 -8.05 -17.60
CA ILE A 378 -13.54 -9.10 -18.51
C ILE A 378 -14.18 -8.94 -19.87
N GLU A 379 -15.50 -8.72 -19.95
CA GLU A 379 -16.23 -8.52 -21.19
C GLU A 379 -15.66 -7.32 -21.99
N SER A 380 -15.45 -6.18 -21.35
CA SER A 380 -14.88 -4.99 -21.98
C SER A 380 -13.45 -5.21 -22.49
N ILE A 381 -12.61 -5.93 -21.74
CA ILE A 381 -11.23 -6.29 -22.18
C ILE A 381 -11.31 -7.21 -23.40
N THR A 382 -12.19 -8.20 -23.39
CA THR A 382 -12.36 -9.15 -24.48
C THR A 382 -12.81 -8.45 -25.76
N GLU A 383 -13.80 -7.56 -25.66
CA GLU A 383 -14.27 -6.73 -26.81
C GLU A 383 -13.14 -5.84 -27.36
N THR A 384 -12.41 -5.17 -26.49
CA THR A 384 -11.28 -4.32 -26.90
C THR A 384 -10.17 -5.13 -27.58
N THR A 385 -9.89 -6.33 -27.06
CA THR A 385 -8.86 -7.21 -27.64
C THR A 385 -9.31 -7.70 -29.02
N GLN A 386 -10.56 -8.12 -29.17
CA GLN A 386 -11.11 -8.56 -30.46
C GLN A 386 -11.07 -7.44 -31.50
N GLN A 387 -11.51 -6.22 -31.14
CA GLN A 387 -11.44 -5.06 -32.04
C GLN A 387 -10.00 -4.73 -32.46
N THR A 388 -9.03 -4.90 -31.56
CA THR A 388 -7.62 -4.67 -31.85
C THR A 388 -7.05 -5.74 -32.79
N GLU A 389 -7.40 -6.99 -32.59
CA GLU A 389 -7.01 -8.10 -33.46
C GLU A 389 -7.59 -7.96 -34.86
N GLU A 390 -8.88 -7.61 -34.99
CA GLU A 390 -9.54 -7.34 -36.26
C GLU A 390 -8.86 -6.20 -37.03
N LYS A 391 -8.56 -5.08 -36.37
CA LYS A 391 -7.84 -3.95 -37.01
C LYS A 391 -6.42 -4.33 -37.45
N MET A 392 -5.72 -5.16 -36.70
CA MET A 392 -4.38 -5.64 -37.10
C MET A 392 -4.44 -6.56 -38.31
N ASP A 393 -5.47 -7.40 -38.42
CA ASP A 393 -5.65 -8.29 -39.59
C ASP A 393 -6.02 -7.48 -40.83
N THR A 394 -6.92 -6.51 -40.72
CA THR A 394 -7.29 -5.60 -41.83
C THR A 394 -6.08 -4.80 -42.36
N LEU A 395 -5.21 -4.32 -41.46
CA LEU A 395 -3.96 -3.63 -41.86
C LEU A 395 -2.99 -4.59 -42.55
N ALA A 396 -2.87 -5.82 -42.09
CA ALA A 396 -2.02 -6.83 -42.73
C ALA A 396 -2.50 -7.18 -44.14
N LEU A 397 -3.83 -7.33 -44.33
CA LEU A 397 -4.45 -7.53 -45.64
C LEU A 397 -4.23 -6.34 -46.56
N SER A 398 -4.38 -5.11 -46.05
CA SER A 398 -4.11 -3.87 -46.84
C SER A 398 -2.66 -3.84 -47.34
N ASN A 399 -1.71 -4.17 -46.50
CA ASN A 399 -0.29 -4.24 -46.89
C ASN A 399 -0.01 -5.33 -47.93
N GLU A 400 -0.66 -6.47 -47.84
CA GLU A 400 -0.54 -7.54 -48.85
C GLU A 400 -1.06 -7.05 -50.22
N ILE A 401 -2.21 -6.38 -50.28
CA ILE A 401 -2.76 -5.80 -51.51
C ILE A 401 -1.81 -4.75 -52.08
N ILE A 402 -1.23 -3.90 -51.26
CA ILE A 402 -0.23 -2.91 -51.65
C ILE A 402 0.98 -3.56 -52.30
N GLU A 403 1.51 -4.61 -51.74
CA GLU A 403 2.64 -5.36 -52.31
C GLU A 403 2.27 -6.02 -53.66
N ILE A 404 1.07 -6.55 -53.81
CA ILE A 404 0.56 -7.07 -55.09
C ILE A 404 0.58 -5.98 -56.14
N LEU A 405 0.01 -4.79 -55.85
CA LEU A 405 -0.05 -3.65 -56.75
C LEU A 405 1.35 -3.15 -57.15
N LYS A 406 2.26 -3.01 -56.20
CA LYS A 406 3.64 -2.61 -56.40
C LYS A 406 4.43 -3.61 -57.28
N ASN A 407 4.28 -4.90 -57.04
CA ASN A 407 4.90 -5.96 -57.82
C ASN A 407 4.45 -5.96 -59.28
N LYS A 408 3.22 -5.55 -59.52
CA LYS A 408 2.66 -5.33 -60.86
C LYS A 408 2.92 -3.89 -61.43
N LYS A 409 3.83 -3.14 -60.79
CA LYS A 409 4.28 -1.80 -61.22
C LYS A 409 3.18 -0.74 -61.23
N ALA A 410 2.24 -0.84 -60.30
CA ALA A 410 1.35 0.29 -60.03
C ALA A 410 2.16 1.48 -59.50
N GLU A 411 1.78 2.66 -59.93
CA GLU A 411 2.41 3.91 -59.52
C GLU A 411 1.62 4.56 -58.39
N ASP A 412 2.26 5.36 -57.55
CA ASP A 412 1.67 6.18 -56.48
C ASP A 412 0.68 5.41 -55.62
N VAL A 413 1.09 4.24 -55.06
CA VAL A 413 0.28 3.41 -54.22
C VAL A 413 0.26 3.96 -52.79
N GLU A 414 -0.91 4.38 -52.31
CA GLU A 414 -1.14 5.02 -51.04
C GLU A 414 -2.16 4.23 -50.18
N LEU A 415 -1.91 4.13 -48.88
CA LEU A 415 -2.83 3.59 -47.90
C LEU A 415 -3.41 4.75 -47.06
N ILE A 416 -4.71 4.87 -47.01
CA ILE A 416 -5.38 5.95 -46.31
C ILE A 416 -6.31 5.34 -45.25
N PRO A 417 -6.03 5.51 -43.96
CA PRO A 417 -6.95 5.12 -42.91
C PRO A 417 -8.18 6.05 -42.91
N ILE A 418 -9.38 5.47 -42.95
CA ILE A 418 -10.64 6.21 -43.04
C ILE A 418 -11.62 5.84 -41.96
N SER A 419 -11.33 4.87 -41.11
CA SER A 419 -12.22 4.42 -40.03
C SER A 419 -12.67 5.52 -39.09
N ASP A 420 -11.87 6.58 -38.90
CA ASP A 420 -12.24 7.72 -38.05
C ASP A 420 -13.11 8.75 -38.81
N LYS A 421 -13.26 8.60 -40.12
CA LYS A 421 -13.96 9.59 -40.99
C LYS A 421 -15.27 9.09 -41.55
N THR A 422 -15.42 7.78 -41.70
CA THR A 422 -16.60 7.14 -42.29
C THR A 422 -16.76 5.70 -41.81
N ALA A 423 -17.99 5.21 -41.92
CA ALA A 423 -18.30 3.80 -41.63
C ALA A 423 -18.21 2.90 -42.88
N LEU A 424 -17.69 3.40 -44.00
CA LEU A 424 -17.66 2.67 -45.27
C LEU A 424 -16.59 1.58 -45.30
N ALA A 425 -15.43 1.84 -44.74
CA ALA A 425 -14.30 0.89 -44.68
C ALA A 425 -13.29 1.40 -43.64
N ASP A 426 -12.32 0.55 -43.27
CA ASP A 426 -11.19 0.96 -42.45
C ASP A 426 -10.10 1.62 -43.24
N TYR A 427 -9.84 1.12 -44.45
CA TYR A 427 -8.75 1.61 -45.28
C TYR A 427 -9.18 1.80 -46.76
N PHE A 428 -8.72 2.88 -47.36
CA PHE A 428 -8.64 3.02 -48.81
C PHE A 428 -7.22 2.76 -49.28
N ILE A 429 -7.07 1.97 -50.37
CA ILE A 429 -5.85 1.81 -51.10
C ILE A 429 -6.03 2.48 -52.46
N ILE A 430 -5.24 3.50 -52.73
CA ILE A 430 -5.31 4.25 -53.99
C ILE A 430 -4.05 3.95 -54.77
N ALA A 431 -4.21 3.52 -56.01
CA ALA A 431 -3.11 3.20 -56.92
C ALA A 431 -3.34 3.77 -58.32
N THR A 432 -2.29 3.97 -59.11
CA THR A 432 -2.35 4.45 -60.49
C THR A 432 -1.80 3.39 -61.46
N GLY A 433 -2.57 3.11 -62.48
CA GLY A 433 -2.11 2.33 -63.64
C GLY A 433 -1.80 3.21 -64.86
N THR A 434 -0.76 2.90 -65.60
CA THR A 434 -0.26 3.68 -66.70
C THR A 434 -1.13 3.66 -67.99
N SER A 435 -2.08 2.73 -68.05
CA SER A 435 -3.03 2.57 -69.17
C SER A 435 -4.26 1.79 -68.71
N THR A 436 -5.35 1.86 -69.45
CA THR A 436 -6.57 1.07 -69.20
C THR A 436 -6.29 -0.45 -69.12
N THR A 437 -5.43 -0.98 -69.95
CA THR A 437 -4.99 -2.37 -69.94
C THR A 437 -4.21 -2.70 -68.67
N HIS A 438 -3.35 -1.78 -68.20
CA HIS A 438 -2.60 -1.94 -66.99
C HIS A 438 -3.52 -1.91 -65.75
N ILE A 439 -4.49 -0.98 -65.70
CA ILE A 439 -5.48 -0.89 -64.62
C ILE A 439 -6.26 -2.18 -64.53
N LYS A 440 -6.72 -2.75 -65.65
CA LYS A 440 -7.42 -4.03 -65.64
C LYS A 440 -6.50 -5.15 -65.14
N ALA A 441 -5.25 -5.23 -65.59
CA ALA A 441 -4.29 -6.22 -65.15
C ALA A 441 -3.96 -6.11 -63.67
N LEU A 442 -3.92 -4.93 -63.07
CA LEU A 442 -3.78 -4.69 -61.64
C LEU A 442 -4.98 -5.22 -60.84
N SER A 443 -6.20 -4.92 -61.30
CA SER A 443 -7.43 -5.39 -60.67
C SER A 443 -7.51 -6.93 -60.70
N ASP A 444 -7.30 -7.53 -61.87
CA ASP A 444 -7.36 -8.97 -62.03
C ASP A 444 -6.30 -9.71 -61.17
N GLU A 445 -5.11 -9.13 -60.97
CA GLU A 445 -4.04 -9.71 -60.15
C GLU A 445 -4.40 -9.62 -58.66
N VAL A 446 -4.92 -8.48 -58.20
CA VAL A 446 -5.37 -8.34 -56.78
C VAL A 446 -6.45 -9.36 -56.49
N GLU A 447 -7.49 -9.48 -57.37
CA GLU A 447 -8.57 -10.47 -57.17
C GLU A 447 -8.01 -11.91 -57.16
N LEU A 448 -7.14 -12.23 -58.09
CA LEU A 448 -6.55 -13.58 -58.20
C LEU A 448 -5.72 -13.96 -56.97
N LEU A 449 -4.79 -13.09 -56.58
CA LEU A 449 -3.87 -13.40 -55.47
C LEU A 449 -4.56 -13.35 -54.10
N MET A 450 -5.51 -12.46 -53.87
CA MET A 450 -6.27 -12.45 -52.66
C MET A 450 -7.13 -13.70 -52.49
N LYS A 451 -7.68 -14.18 -53.59
CA LYS A 451 -8.40 -15.49 -53.59
C LYS A 451 -7.48 -16.64 -53.34
N GLN A 452 -6.30 -16.68 -53.98
CA GLN A 452 -5.34 -17.80 -53.80
C GLN A 452 -4.69 -17.83 -52.40
N ASN A 453 -4.26 -16.64 -51.90
CA ASN A 453 -3.50 -16.57 -50.64
C ASN A 453 -4.38 -16.55 -49.37
N ARG A 454 -5.57 -15.95 -49.47
CA ARG A 454 -6.45 -15.72 -48.32
C ARG A 454 -7.85 -16.30 -48.46
N ASN A 455 -8.15 -16.92 -49.61
CA ASN A 455 -9.49 -17.35 -50.00
C ASN A 455 -10.54 -16.24 -49.87
N LEU A 456 -10.09 -14.97 -50.11
CA LEU A 456 -10.87 -13.75 -50.03
C LEU A 456 -11.27 -13.31 -51.43
N THR A 457 -12.59 -13.11 -51.64
CA THR A 457 -13.17 -12.58 -52.85
C THR A 457 -13.79 -11.22 -52.57
N PRO A 458 -13.69 -10.25 -53.48
CA PRO A 458 -14.35 -8.96 -53.30
C PRO A 458 -15.86 -9.08 -53.31
N ASP A 459 -16.55 -8.24 -52.53
CA ASP A 459 -18.01 -8.14 -52.53
C ASP A 459 -18.50 -7.50 -53.83
N HIS A 460 -17.79 -6.47 -54.32
CA HIS A 460 -18.09 -5.80 -55.56
C HIS A 460 -16.82 -5.35 -56.29
N ILE A 461 -16.90 -5.37 -57.65
CA ILE A 461 -15.89 -4.74 -58.51
C ILE A 461 -16.65 -3.84 -59.49
N GLU A 462 -16.30 -2.55 -59.51
CA GLU A 462 -16.90 -1.55 -60.39
C GLU A 462 -15.88 -0.95 -61.36
N GLY A 463 -16.35 -0.41 -62.48
CA GLY A 463 -15.52 0.34 -63.46
C GLY A 463 -14.74 -0.53 -64.44
N GLN A 464 -14.91 -1.85 -64.47
CA GLN A 464 -14.19 -2.79 -65.39
C GLN A 464 -14.51 -2.49 -66.87
N SER A 465 -15.68 -1.99 -67.22
CA SER A 465 -16.08 -1.72 -68.62
C SER A 465 -15.26 -0.64 -69.32
N THR A 466 -14.87 0.38 -68.57
CA THR A 466 -14.06 1.51 -69.11
C THR A 466 -12.58 1.36 -68.77
N SER A 467 -12.30 0.66 -67.66
CA SER A 467 -10.96 0.48 -67.06
C SER A 467 -10.17 1.78 -66.90
N ARG A 468 -10.86 2.92 -66.73
CA ARG A 468 -10.24 4.21 -66.36
C ARG A 468 -10.17 4.45 -64.88
N TRP A 469 -11.12 3.85 -64.14
CA TRP A 469 -11.16 3.77 -62.68
C TRP A 469 -11.85 2.48 -62.32
N ILE A 470 -11.14 1.58 -61.62
CA ILE A 470 -11.68 0.35 -61.07
C ILE A 470 -11.68 0.45 -59.56
N LEU A 471 -12.81 0.07 -58.94
CA LEU A 471 -13.00 -0.02 -57.51
C LEU A 471 -13.17 -1.52 -57.18
N ILE A 472 -12.42 -1.99 -56.14
CA ILE A 472 -12.55 -3.35 -55.61
C ILE A 472 -12.90 -3.23 -54.13
N ASP A 473 -14.05 -3.76 -53.75
CA ASP A 473 -14.58 -3.70 -52.39
C ASP A 473 -14.37 -5.02 -51.66
N TYR A 474 -13.58 -4.99 -50.60
CA TYR A 474 -13.36 -6.10 -49.65
C TYR A 474 -13.99 -5.81 -48.26
N LYS A 475 -15.05 -4.99 -48.17
CA LYS A 475 -15.72 -4.50 -46.95
C LYS A 475 -14.86 -3.48 -46.21
N ASP A 476 -13.92 -3.98 -45.42
CA ASP A 476 -13.07 -3.12 -44.54
C ASP A 476 -11.92 -2.45 -45.35
N ILE A 477 -11.71 -2.90 -46.57
CA ILE A 477 -10.67 -2.37 -47.46
C ILE A 477 -11.29 -2.09 -48.84
N VAL A 478 -11.23 -0.85 -49.30
CA VAL A 478 -11.64 -0.51 -50.66
C VAL A 478 -10.40 -0.08 -51.49
N VAL A 479 -10.18 -0.77 -52.62
CA VAL A 479 -9.06 -0.51 -53.50
C VAL A 479 -9.53 0.32 -54.70
N HIS A 480 -8.92 1.47 -54.94
CA HIS A 480 -9.16 2.36 -56.06
C HIS A 480 -7.98 2.35 -57.02
N ILE A 481 -8.16 1.89 -58.21
CA ILE A 481 -7.10 1.84 -59.25
C ILE A 481 -7.47 2.82 -60.36
N PHE A 482 -6.75 3.90 -60.52
CA PHE A 482 -7.03 5.01 -61.42
C PHE A 482 -6.10 5.07 -62.61
N HIS A 483 -6.65 5.59 -63.74
CA HIS A 483 -5.85 6.22 -64.74
C HIS A 483 -5.33 7.58 -64.24
N PRO A 484 -4.12 8.04 -64.67
CA PRO A 484 -3.55 9.29 -64.16
C PRO A 484 -4.47 10.50 -64.28
N GLU A 485 -5.23 10.63 -65.37
CA GLU A 485 -6.17 11.72 -65.58
C GLU A 485 -7.32 11.71 -64.60
N GLU A 486 -7.91 10.51 -64.31
CA GLU A 486 -9.01 10.36 -63.37
C GLU A 486 -8.53 10.58 -61.95
N ARG A 487 -7.34 10.09 -61.58
CA ARG A 487 -6.78 10.35 -60.25
C ARG A 487 -6.61 11.85 -60.01
N ALA A 488 -6.05 12.57 -61.00
CA ALA A 488 -5.89 14.03 -60.91
C ALA A 488 -7.24 14.74 -60.83
N HIS A 489 -8.27 14.27 -61.55
CA HIS A 489 -9.59 14.86 -61.58
C HIS A 489 -10.35 14.68 -60.25
N TYR A 490 -10.42 13.47 -59.77
CA TYR A 490 -11.20 13.13 -58.52
C TYR A 490 -10.41 13.43 -57.24
N SER A 491 -9.08 13.39 -57.27
CA SER A 491 -8.20 13.70 -56.14
C SER A 491 -8.66 13.09 -54.80
N LEU A 492 -9.08 11.81 -54.83
CA LEU A 492 -9.62 11.08 -53.64
C LEU A 492 -8.63 11.05 -52.48
N ASP A 493 -7.34 10.89 -52.75
CA ASP A 493 -6.22 10.98 -51.81
C ASP A 493 -6.28 12.30 -50.99
N LYS A 494 -6.40 13.44 -51.70
CA LYS A 494 -6.47 14.75 -51.06
C LYS A 494 -7.75 14.92 -50.23
N LEU A 495 -8.86 14.40 -50.71
CA LEU A 495 -10.15 14.49 -50.02
C LEU A 495 -10.14 13.76 -48.66
N TRP A 496 -9.51 12.61 -48.60
CA TRP A 496 -9.48 11.77 -47.40
C TRP A 496 -8.25 11.97 -46.52
N MET A 497 -7.15 12.57 -47.01
CA MET A 497 -5.98 12.94 -46.21
C MET A 497 -6.16 14.25 -45.42
N THR A 498 -7.05 15.15 -45.82
CA THR A 498 -7.30 16.42 -45.10
C THR A 498 -8.02 16.18 -43.77
N LYS A 499 -7.49 16.76 -42.66
CA LYS A 499 -8.17 16.78 -41.34
C LYS A 499 -9.53 17.49 -41.47
N ARG A 500 -10.56 17.02 -40.79
CA ARG A 500 -11.85 17.71 -40.70
C ARG A 500 -11.64 19.11 -40.10
N PRO A 501 -12.40 20.14 -40.55
CA PRO A 501 -12.34 21.49 -39.98
C PRO A 501 -12.67 21.57 -38.49
N GLU A 502 -13.27 20.51 -37.90
CA GLU A 502 -13.64 20.42 -36.46
C GLU A 502 -12.44 20.15 -35.54
N ASP A 503 -11.31 19.68 -36.05
CA ASP A 503 -10.11 19.40 -35.28
C ASP A 503 -9.22 20.64 -35.01
N THR A 504 -9.63 21.85 -35.45
CA THR A 504 -8.86 23.09 -35.35
C THR A 504 -9.30 24.05 -34.26
N ASN A 505 -10.23 23.68 -33.37
CA ASN A 505 -10.65 24.49 -32.20
C ASN A 505 -10.06 24.00 -30.89
N ILE A 506 -8.73 24.03 -30.76
CA ILE A 506 -8.11 24.18 -29.44
C ILE A 506 -7.78 25.67 -29.33
N VAL A 507 -8.66 26.42 -28.67
CA VAL A 507 -8.38 27.77 -28.19
C VAL A 507 -7.38 27.66 -27.07
N GLU A 508 -6.15 28.02 -27.30
CA GLU A 508 -5.18 28.31 -26.26
C GLU A 508 -5.73 29.47 -25.42
N LEU A 509 -6.03 29.17 -24.13
CA LEU A 509 -6.32 30.23 -23.17
C LEU A 509 -4.99 30.93 -22.82
N PRO A 510 -4.95 32.28 -22.80
CA PRO A 510 -3.76 33.02 -22.43
C PRO A 510 -3.47 32.81 -20.96
N GLU A 511 -2.20 32.48 -20.64
CA GLU A 511 -1.63 32.56 -19.30
C GLU A 511 -1.73 33.97 -18.73
N SER A 512 -2.32 34.09 -17.54
CA SER A 512 -2.21 35.25 -16.66
C SER A 512 -2.05 34.81 -15.21
#